data_80a6385fe80702c0084b8a9083f354aa
#
_entry.id   80a6385fe80702c0084b8a9083f354aa
#
_cell.length_a   1.000
_cell.length_b   1.000
_cell.length_c   1.000
_cell.angle_alpha   90.00
_cell.angle_beta   90.00
_cell.angle_gamma   90.00
#
_symmetry.space_group_name_H-M   'P 1'
#
loop_
_entity.id
_entity.type
_entity.pdbx_description
1 polymer ?
#
loop_
_entity_poly.entity_id
_entity_poly.type
_entity_poly.pdbx_seq_one_letter_code
_entity_poly.pdbx_strand_id
1 'polypeptide(L)'
;IEEARALERGEQDFSVVTTSLTGNGRVQRLHYAQAEPKPPFGPVEGTESVLDADLVLLAMGFLSPEPTILEQLELERDARGNAKAPTYETSVPGVFAAGDARRGQSLIVWAINEGRQCARMVDRYLEGLNREPVLVGGGDADEGPEGPPNLAGPA
;
A
#
# COMPACT_ATOMS: atom_id res chain seq x y z
N ILE A 1 -9.25 -21.74 10.33
CA ILE A 1 -8.32 -20.98 11.24
C ILE A 1 -7.73 -21.94 12.29
N GLU A 2 -8.51 -22.82 12.91
CA GLU A 2 -7.99 -23.81 13.89
C GLU A 2 -7.07 -24.86 13.25
N GLU A 3 -7.38 -25.34 12.04
CA GLU A 3 -6.52 -26.29 11.32
C GLU A 3 -5.16 -25.69 10.93
N ALA A 4 -5.12 -24.41 10.57
CA ALA A 4 -3.86 -23.72 10.30
C ALA A 4 -2.98 -23.60 11.57
N ARG A 5 -3.61 -23.30 12.72
CA ARG A 5 -2.92 -23.23 14.03
C ARG A 5 -2.32 -24.58 14.46
N ALA A 6 -2.96 -25.71 14.13
CA ALA A 6 -2.46 -27.04 14.47
C ALA A 6 -1.18 -27.43 13.70
N LEU A 7 -0.89 -26.79 12.58
CA LEU A 7 0.33 -27.01 11.78
C LEU A 7 1.49 -26.10 12.21
N GLU A 8 1.21 -25.01 12.91
CA GLU A 8 2.20 -24.08 13.42
C GLU A 8 2.74 -24.56 14.77
N ARG A 9 4.01 -24.98 14.78
CA ARG A 9 4.72 -25.30 16.02
C ARG A 9 5.37 -24.01 16.53
N GLY A 10 4.87 -23.46 17.65
CA GLY A 10 5.42 -22.26 18.27
C GLY A 10 4.41 -21.55 19.15
N GLU A 11 4.90 -20.61 19.93
CA GLU A 11 4.10 -19.69 20.71
C GLU A 11 3.63 -18.52 19.82
N GLN A 12 2.42 -18.05 20.03
CA GLN A 12 1.83 -16.94 19.28
C GLN A 12 1.39 -15.87 20.26
N ASP A 13 1.99 -14.69 20.16
CA ASP A 13 1.58 -13.51 20.88
C ASP A 13 0.87 -12.54 19.93
N PHE A 14 -0.21 -11.94 20.41
CA PHE A 14 -1.03 -11.00 19.65
C PHE A 14 -1.04 -9.63 20.33
N SER A 15 -1.31 -8.60 19.53
CA SER A 15 -1.35 -7.21 20.01
C SER A 15 -0.06 -6.80 20.71
N VAL A 16 1.07 -7.17 20.14
CA VAL A 16 2.39 -6.79 20.62
C VAL A 16 3.13 -5.91 19.62
N VAL A 17 3.99 -5.04 20.12
CA VAL A 17 4.87 -4.21 19.31
C VAL A 17 6.32 -4.49 19.71
N THR A 18 7.17 -4.75 18.71
CA THR A 18 8.62 -4.85 18.92
C THR A 18 9.20 -3.47 19.21
N THR A 19 9.90 -3.34 20.34
CA THR A 19 10.48 -2.06 20.76
C THR A 19 11.96 -1.95 20.39
N SER A 20 12.71 -3.05 20.48
CA SER A 20 14.13 -3.06 20.07
C SER A 20 14.66 -4.48 19.86
N LEU A 21 15.79 -4.55 19.17
CA LEU A 21 16.61 -5.76 19.03
C LEU A 21 17.98 -5.49 19.61
N THR A 22 18.50 -6.40 20.42
CA THR A 22 19.81 -6.24 21.05
C THR A 22 20.69 -7.46 20.84
N GLY A 23 22.01 -7.27 20.85
CA GLY A 23 22.99 -8.33 20.70
C GLY A 23 24.40 -7.77 20.46
N ASN A 24 25.36 -8.65 20.29
CA ASN A 24 26.75 -8.29 20.02
C ASN A 24 27.17 -8.84 18.64
N GLY A 25 27.03 -7.98 17.60
CA GLY A 25 27.31 -8.34 16.21
C GLY A 25 26.26 -9.27 15.55
N ARG A 26 25.36 -9.83 16.32
CA ARG A 26 24.17 -10.57 15.88
C ARG A 26 23.04 -10.36 16.87
N VAL A 27 21.79 -10.56 16.44
CA VAL A 27 20.65 -10.52 17.34
C VAL A 27 20.76 -11.61 18.40
N GLN A 28 20.46 -11.25 19.65
CA GLN A 28 20.41 -12.18 20.77
C GLN A 28 19.12 -12.05 21.56
N ARG A 29 18.47 -10.88 21.51
CA ARG A 29 17.21 -10.62 22.20
C ARG A 29 16.31 -9.72 21.39
N LEU A 30 15.03 -10.05 21.43
CA LEU A 30 13.93 -9.23 20.93
C LEU A 30 13.17 -8.66 22.13
N HIS A 31 13.06 -7.35 22.20
CA HIS A 31 12.29 -6.64 23.21
C HIS A 31 10.95 -6.26 22.60
N TYR A 32 9.87 -6.49 23.33
CA TYR A 32 8.51 -6.18 22.90
C TYR A 32 7.64 -5.77 24.08
N ALA A 33 6.50 -5.17 23.81
CA ALA A 33 5.50 -4.81 24.80
C ALA A 33 4.10 -5.04 24.22
N GLN A 34 3.09 -5.02 25.06
CA GLN A 34 1.70 -4.98 24.58
C GLN A 34 1.50 -3.69 23.77
N ALA A 35 0.79 -3.79 22.66
CA ALA A 35 0.44 -2.65 21.83
C ALA A 35 -0.85 -1.98 22.34
N GLU A 36 -0.90 -0.65 22.29
CA GLU A 36 -2.15 0.06 22.51
C GLU A 36 -3.22 -0.38 21.51
N PRO A 37 -4.52 -0.43 21.93
CA PRO A 37 -5.60 -0.92 21.07
C PRO A 37 -5.98 0.05 19.95
N LYS A 38 -5.39 1.26 19.93
CA LYS A 38 -5.64 2.31 18.94
C LYS A 38 -4.36 2.84 18.32
N PRO A 39 -4.40 3.27 17.06
CA PRO A 39 -3.27 3.93 16.43
C PRO A 39 -2.76 5.11 17.29
N PRO A 40 -1.43 5.30 17.37
CA PRO A 40 -0.37 4.65 16.59
C PRO A 40 0.10 3.28 17.09
N PHE A 41 -0.67 2.54 17.90
CA PHE A 41 -0.33 1.22 18.45
C PHE A 41 1.01 1.20 19.20
N GLY A 42 1.27 2.24 19.98
CA GLY A 42 2.47 2.37 20.79
C GLY A 42 2.59 1.29 21.86
N PRO A 43 3.78 1.13 22.48
CA PRO A 43 3.96 0.20 23.57
C PRO A 43 3.22 0.68 24.84
N VAL A 44 2.50 -0.24 25.49
CA VAL A 44 1.89 0.01 26.79
C VAL A 44 2.99 -0.09 27.85
N GLU A 45 3.19 0.97 28.63
CA GLU A 45 4.19 1.05 29.68
C GLU A 45 3.95 -0.02 30.77
N GLY A 46 5.03 -0.64 31.24
CA GLY A 46 4.99 -1.69 32.26
C GLY A 46 4.63 -3.09 31.74
N THR A 47 4.52 -3.27 30.42
CA THR A 47 4.26 -4.58 29.78
C THR A 47 5.47 -5.12 28.99
N GLU A 48 6.64 -4.50 29.20
CA GLU A 48 7.86 -4.86 28.50
C GLU A 48 8.27 -6.30 28.79
N SER A 49 8.59 -7.00 27.73
CA SER A 49 9.03 -8.40 27.75
C SER A 49 10.22 -8.61 26.83
N VAL A 50 10.96 -9.68 27.07
CA VAL A 50 12.17 -10.02 26.32
C VAL A 50 12.12 -11.49 25.93
N LEU A 51 12.42 -11.76 24.66
CA LEU A 51 12.64 -13.11 24.13
C LEU A 51 14.10 -13.26 23.72
N ASP A 52 14.71 -14.38 24.06
CA ASP A 52 15.98 -14.76 23.46
C ASP A 52 15.75 -15.16 22.00
N ALA A 53 16.56 -14.64 21.08
CA ALA A 53 16.38 -14.84 19.65
C ALA A 53 17.72 -14.93 18.91
N ASP A 54 17.96 -16.02 18.23
CA ASP A 54 19.10 -16.21 17.34
C ASP A 54 18.84 -15.65 15.92
N LEU A 55 17.57 -15.57 15.52
CA LEU A 55 17.10 -15.04 14.23
C LEU A 55 15.76 -14.36 14.42
N VAL A 56 15.61 -13.20 13.81
CA VAL A 56 14.33 -12.46 13.73
C VAL A 56 13.97 -12.26 12.26
N LEU A 57 12.79 -12.70 11.86
CA LEU A 57 12.26 -12.52 10.52
C LEU A 57 11.15 -11.46 10.56
N LEU A 58 11.34 -10.39 9.78
CA LEU A 58 10.32 -9.36 9.62
C LEU A 58 9.35 -9.80 8.52
N ALA A 59 8.14 -10.18 8.93
CA ALA A 59 7.04 -10.54 8.03
C ALA A 59 5.97 -9.43 7.99
N MET A 60 6.43 -8.19 7.91
CA MET A 60 5.60 -7.00 7.86
C MET A 60 5.18 -6.69 6.43
N GLY A 61 4.11 -5.91 6.25
CA GLY A 61 3.69 -5.44 4.94
C GLY A 61 4.66 -4.40 4.34
N PHE A 62 4.20 -3.74 3.31
CA PHE A 62 4.95 -2.69 2.61
C PHE A 62 4.47 -1.30 3.07
N LEU A 63 5.36 -0.34 3.07
CA LEU A 63 5.03 1.06 3.42
C LEU A 63 4.48 1.82 2.21
N SER A 64 5.16 1.69 1.08
CA SER A 64 4.84 2.37 -0.17
C SER A 64 5.50 1.65 -1.36
N PRO A 65 5.17 2.00 -2.59
CA PRO A 65 5.96 1.62 -3.76
C PRO A 65 7.40 2.10 -3.64
N GLU A 66 8.32 1.41 -4.32
CA GLU A 66 9.70 1.86 -4.46
C GLU A 66 9.75 3.28 -5.04
N PRO A 67 10.41 4.25 -4.36
CA PRO A 67 10.33 5.66 -4.77
C PRO A 67 11.09 5.97 -6.08
N THR A 68 12.06 5.17 -6.46
CA THR A 68 13.01 5.47 -7.55
C THR A 68 12.32 5.89 -8.85
N ILE A 69 11.36 5.09 -9.33
CA ILE A 69 10.67 5.40 -10.60
C ILE A 69 9.74 6.60 -10.47
N LEU A 70 9.11 6.78 -9.30
CA LEU A 70 8.23 7.91 -9.04
C LEU A 70 9.02 9.24 -9.02
N GLU A 71 10.24 9.19 -8.48
CA GLU A 71 11.16 10.34 -8.43
C GLU A 71 11.75 10.66 -9.80
N GLN A 72 12.19 9.65 -10.54
CA GLN A 72 12.73 9.84 -11.89
C GLN A 72 11.73 10.46 -12.86
N LEU A 73 10.45 10.15 -12.70
CA LEU A 73 9.37 10.69 -13.51
C LEU A 73 8.70 11.92 -12.89
N GLU A 74 9.18 12.38 -11.73
CA GLU A 74 8.64 13.53 -10.99
C GLU A 74 7.12 13.43 -10.73
N LEU A 75 6.64 12.22 -10.43
CA LEU A 75 5.22 11.98 -10.19
C LEU A 75 4.78 12.54 -8.83
N GLU A 76 3.60 13.18 -8.79
CA GLU A 76 2.95 13.49 -7.53
C GLU A 76 2.62 12.21 -6.76
N ARG A 77 2.73 12.29 -5.43
CA ARG A 77 2.41 11.20 -4.51
C ARG A 77 1.25 11.56 -3.59
N ASP A 78 0.53 10.56 -3.15
CA ASP A 78 -0.45 10.71 -2.08
C ASP A 78 0.25 10.77 -0.69
N ALA A 79 -0.55 10.96 0.37
CA ALA A 79 -0.04 11.02 1.75
C ALA A 79 0.62 9.72 2.23
N ARG A 80 0.41 8.61 1.53
CA ARG A 80 1.02 7.30 1.82
C ARG A 80 2.22 6.97 0.94
N GLY A 81 2.61 7.89 0.06
CA GLY A 81 3.74 7.72 -0.86
C GLY A 81 3.40 6.97 -2.16
N ASN A 82 2.14 6.65 -2.41
CA ASN A 82 1.72 6.02 -3.67
C ASN A 82 1.66 7.05 -4.80
N ALA A 83 1.71 6.59 -6.05
CA ALA A 83 1.48 7.43 -7.21
C ALA A 83 0.06 8.03 -7.17
N LYS A 84 -0.04 9.36 -7.17
CA LYS A 84 -1.32 10.05 -7.20
C LYS A 84 -1.89 10.02 -8.62
N ALA A 85 -2.88 9.18 -8.85
CA ALA A 85 -3.51 8.97 -10.14
C ALA A 85 -5.01 8.69 -9.98
N PRO A 86 -5.84 9.69 -9.65
CA PRO A 86 -7.26 9.49 -9.33
C PRO A 86 -8.03 8.81 -10.46
N THR A 87 -7.71 9.13 -11.69
CA THR A 87 -8.31 8.55 -12.91
C THR A 87 -7.33 7.62 -13.65
N TYR A 88 -6.37 7.01 -12.93
CA TYR A 88 -5.26 6.21 -13.47
C TYR A 88 -4.18 7.03 -14.19
N GLU A 89 -4.44 8.23 -14.65
CA GLU A 89 -3.45 9.15 -15.18
C GLU A 89 -2.75 9.89 -14.02
N THR A 90 -1.43 9.97 -14.10
CA THR A 90 -0.59 10.63 -13.09
C THR A 90 -0.50 12.13 -13.34
N SER A 91 0.32 12.83 -12.56
CA SER A 91 0.65 14.25 -12.79
C SER A 91 1.42 14.50 -14.09
N VAL A 92 2.00 13.46 -14.70
CA VAL A 92 2.77 13.55 -15.94
C VAL A 92 1.94 12.98 -17.09
N PRO A 93 1.61 13.77 -18.13
CA PRO A 93 0.81 13.31 -19.26
C PRO A 93 1.40 12.07 -19.93
N GLY A 94 0.54 11.10 -20.25
CA GLY A 94 0.95 9.83 -20.86
C GLY A 94 1.56 8.82 -19.89
N VAL A 95 1.66 9.15 -18.60
CA VAL A 95 2.09 8.23 -17.55
C VAL A 95 0.89 7.82 -16.72
N PHE A 96 0.67 6.52 -16.61
CA PHE A 96 -0.46 5.94 -15.91
C PHE A 96 0.01 5.05 -14.76
N ALA A 97 -0.80 4.93 -13.71
CA ALA A 97 -0.54 4.07 -12.57
C ALA A 97 -1.79 3.29 -12.17
N ALA A 98 -1.63 2.02 -11.82
CA ALA A 98 -2.70 1.14 -11.38
C ALA A 98 -2.21 0.15 -10.32
N GLY A 99 -3.13 -0.51 -9.64
CA GLY A 99 -2.83 -1.52 -8.63
C GLY A 99 -2.10 -0.94 -7.43
N ASP A 100 -1.18 -1.70 -6.87
CA ASP A 100 -0.48 -1.36 -5.63
C ASP A 100 0.31 -0.06 -5.73
N ALA A 101 0.83 0.29 -6.90
CA ALA A 101 1.56 1.54 -7.11
C ALA A 101 0.70 2.78 -6.90
N ARG A 102 -0.61 2.69 -7.16
CA ARG A 102 -1.59 3.77 -7.02
C ARG A 102 -2.40 3.68 -5.73
N ARG A 103 -2.89 2.50 -5.42
CA ARG A 103 -3.81 2.23 -4.31
C ARG A 103 -3.09 1.97 -2.98
N GLY A 104 -1.84 1.56 -3.03
CA GLY A 104 -1.14 0.87 -1.96
C GLY A 104 -1.41 -0.64 -2.02
N GLN A 105 -0.66 -1.41 -1.26
CA GLN A 105 -0.80 -2.87 -1.26
C GLN A 105 -2.24 -3.29 -0.98
N SER A 106 -2.74 -4.24 -1.76
CA SER A 106 -4.12 -4.69 -1.69
C SER A 106 -4.30 -6.10 -2.25
N LEU A 107 -5.54 -6.55 -2.40
CA LEU A 107 -5.84 -7.87 -2.96
C LEU A 107 -5.54 -7.89 -4.47
N ILE A 108 -5.08 -9.04 -4.96
CA ILE A 108 -4.81 -9.29 -6.39
C ILE A 108 -6.01 -8.96 -7.27
N VAL A 109 -7.23 -9.24 -6.81
CA VAL A 109 -8.46 -8.93 -7.55
C VAL A 109 -8.61 -7.43 -7.82
N TRP A 110 -8.17 -6.58 -6.90
CA TRP A 110 -8.17 -5.13 -7.10
C TRP A 110 -7.12 -4.71 -8.12
N ALA A 111 -5.91 -5.28 -8.05
CA ALA A 111 -4.85 -4.98 -9.01
C ALA A 111 -5.28 -5.34 -10.44
N ILE A 112 -5.93 -6.49 -10.63
CA ILE A 112 -6.48 -6.93 -11.93
C ILE A 112 -7.57 -5.95 -12.40
N ASN A 113 -8.51 -5.59 -11.52
CA ASN A 113 -9.59 -4.67 -11.87
C ASN A 113 -9.04 -3.29 -12.27
N GLU A 114 -8.13 -2.74 -11.48
CA GLU A 114 -7.49 -1.45 -11.77
C GLU A 114 -6.68 -1.49 -13.06
N GLY A 115 -5.94 -2.57 -13.32
CA GLY A 115 -5.21 -2.73 -14.58
C GLY A 115 -6.13 -2.69 -15.81
N ARG A 116 -7.30 -3.33 -15.73
CA ARG A 116 -8.31 -3.29 -16.80
C ARG A 116 -8.90 -1.89 -17.00
N GLN A 117 -9.16 -1.17 -15.93
CA GLN A 117 -9.69 0.19 -16.02
C GLN A 117 -8.61 1.16 -16.53
N CYS A 118 -7.38 1.02 -16.05
CA CYS A 118 -6.24 1.78 -16.54
C CYS A 118 -6.02 1.59 -18.04
N ALA A 119 -6.10 0.35 -18.55
CA ALA A 119 -5.99 0.07 -19.96
C ALA A 119 -7.05 0.82 -20.80
N ARG A 120 -8.28 0.92 -20.31
CA ARG A 120 -9.33 1.72 -20.97
C ARG A 120 -9.00 3.22 -20.99
N MET A 121 -8.39 3.72 -19.92
CA MET A 121 -7.96 5.13 -19.87
C MET A 121 -6.80 5.40 -20.82
N VAL A 122 -5.84 4.47 -20.90
CA VAL A 122 -4.76 4.54 -21.89
C VAL A 122 -5.31 4.56 -23.33
N ASP A 123 -6.28 3.68 -23.62
CA ASP A 123 -6.92 3.61 -24.93
C ASP A 123 -7.60 4.95 -25.30
N ARG A 124 -8.39 5.52 -24.40
CA ARG A 124 -9.00 6.83 -24.57
C ARG A 124 -7.97 7.95 -24.78
N TYR A 125 -6.89 7.93 -24.02
CA TYR A 125 -5.79 8.88 -24.16
C TYR A 125 -5.17 8.81 -25.56
N LEU A 126 -4.88 7.61 -26.04
CA LEU A 126 -4.30 7.39 -27.37
C LEU A 126 -5.29 7.77 -28.49
N GLU A 127 -6.59 7.51 -28.33
CA GLU A 127 -7.62 7.98 -29.25
C GLU A 127 -7.70 9.50 -29.29
N GLY A 128 -7.54 10.17 -28.14
CA GLY A 128 -7.48 11.62 -28.03
C GLY A 128 -6.29 12.23 -28.77
N LEU A 129 -5.14 11.57 -28.73
CA LEU A 129 -3.95 12.00 -29.48
C LEU A 129 -4.09 11.83 -31.00
N ASN A 130 -4.89 10.86 -31.44
CA ASN A 130 -5.13 10.58 -32.86
C ASN A 130 -6.26 11.43 -33.49
N ARG A 131 -7.02 12.15 -32.67
CA ARG A 131 -8.02 13.09 -33.15
C ARG A 131 -7.35 14.43 -33.39
N GLU A 132 -7.37 14.91 -34.62
CA GLU A 132 -7.11 16.32 -34.91
C GLU A 132 -8.04 17.18 -34.01
N PRO A 133 -7.59 18.34 -33.51
CA PRO A 133 -8.41 19.14 -32.62
C PRO A 133 -9.67 19.59 -33.35
N VAL A 134 -10.76 18.88 -33.20
CA VAL A 134 -12.08 19.34 -33.50
C VAL A 134 -12.37 20.42 -32.48
N LEU A 135 -12.42 21.69 -32.93
CA LEU A 135 -12.90 22.81 -32.14
C LEU A 135 -14.39 22.55 -31.83
N VAL A 136 -14.69 21.83 -30.79
CA VAL A 136 -16.05 21.66 -30.27
C VAL A 136 -16.26 22.72 -29.20
N GLY A 137 -17.10 23.66 -29.51
CA GLY A 137 -17.67 24.59 -28.53
C GLY A 137 -18.43 23.82 -27.45
N GLY A 138 -18.39 24.37 -26.25
CA GLY A 138 -18.74 23.79 -24.97
C GLY A 138 -20.04 22.97 -24.94
N GLY A 139 -20.01 21.98 -24.10
CA GLY A 139 -21.17 21.16 -23.73
C GLY A 139 -20.73 19.96 -22.86
N ASP A 140 -21.10 20.06 -21.61
CA ASP A 140 -21.35 19.01 -20.64
C ASP A 140 -20.16 18.13 -20.18
N ALA A 141 -19.76 18.42 -18.95
CA ALA A 141 -18.96 17.52 -18.12
C ALA A 141 -19.73 16.21 -17.89
N ASP A 142 -19.33 15.14 -18.55
CA ASP A 142 -19.73 13.77 -18.20
C ASP A 142 -19.02 13.41 -16.89
N GLU A 143 -19.75 13.43 -15.80
CA GLU A 143 -19.30 12.88 -14.52
C GLU A 143 -19.12 11.38 -14.71
N GLY A 144 -17.88 10.96 -14.91
CA GLY A 144 -17.51 9.54 -14.93
C GLY A 144 -17.97 8.84 -13.65
N PRO A 145 -18.34 7.54 -13.72
CA PRO A 145 -18.90 6.83 -12.58
C PRO A 145 -17.94 6.87 -11.39
N GLU A 146 -18.46 7.29 -10.24
CA GLU A 146 -17.77 7.25 -8.96
C GLU A 146 -17.15 5.86 -8.77
N GLY A 147 -15.85 5.82 -8.56
CA GLY A 147 -15.15 4.57 -8.24
C GLY A 147 -15.75 3.95 -6.95
N PRO A 148 -15.72 2.63 -6.82
CA PRO A 148 -16.26 1.97 -5.64
C PRO A 148 -15.64 2.55 -4.37
N PRO A 149 -16.41 2.66 -3.28
CA PRO A 149 -15.97 3.26 -2.04
C PRO A 149 -14.69 2.61 -1.55
N ASN A 150 -13.76 3.42 -1.07
CA ASN A 150 -12.49 2.97 -0.52
C ASN A 150 -12.77 2.22 0.81
N LEU A 151 -12.97 0.91 0.71
CA LEU A 151 -13.03 0.05 1.88
C LEU A 151 -11.61 -0.11 2.42
N ALA A 152 -11.15 0.91 3.16
CA ALA A 152 -10.03 0.75 4.05
C ALA A 152 -10.45 -0.27 5.10
N GLY A 153 -9.96 -1.49 4.97
CA GLY A 153 -10.01 -2.45 6.06
C GLY A 153 -9.19 -1.89 7.23
N PRO A 154 -9.57 -2.23 8.46
CA PRO A 154 -8.77 -1.85 9.62
C PRO A 154 -7.36 -2.42 9.49
N ALA A 155 -6.39 -1.57 9.80
CA ALA A 155 -4.99 -1.93 9.92
C ALA A 155 -4.77 -2.95 11.03
#